data_0a9a639dd07e78d31fba49a77d1a6444
#
_entry.id   0a9a639dd07e78d31fba49a77d1a6444
#
_cell.length_a   1.000
_cell.length_b   1.000
_cell.length_c   1.000
_cell.angle_alpha   90.00
_cell.angle_beta   90.00
_cell.angle_gamma   90.00
#
_symmetry.space_group_name_H-M   'P 1'
#
loop_
_entity.id
_entity.type
_entity.pdbx_description
1 polymer ?
#
loop_
_entity_poly.entity_id
_entity_poly.type
_entity_poly.pdbx_seq_one_letter_code
_entity_poly.pdbx_strand_id
1 'polypeptide(L)'
;KTTAIKLLCGLYYPTEGGILVNGKSSCDFSADSYFNLFSAVFQDYYFMPMTIAENICTNSNYDKEKLYAALDKAGILNKINTLPDKEKSYMIKDVYKEAVDFSGGEKQKLLLAKAIYKDAPILILDEPTAALDPIAENELYLKYNEMTSGKISFFISHRLSSTRFCDRILFIREGRIAESGTHEELMALKGAYYRMYQVQSYYYKENGGESV
;
A
#
# COMPACT_ATOMS: atom_id res chain seq x y z
N LYS A 1 -5.80 -5.39 -12.20
CA LYS A 1 -4.98 -5.60 -10.99
C LYS A 1 -5.76 -5.13 -9.77
N THR A 2 -6.09 -3.84 -9.66
CA THR A 2 -6.87 -3.27 -8.55
C THR A 2 -8.21 -4.00 -8.32
N THR A 3 -8.91 -4.42 -9.38
CA THR A 3 -10.13 -5.22 -9.27
C THR A 3 -9.90 -6.54 -8.53
N ALA A 4 -8.79 -7.24 -8.81
CA ALA A 4 -8.45 -8.49 -8.13
C ALA A 4 -8.23 -8.28 -6.63
N ILE A 5 -7.57 -7.18 -6.26
CA ILE A 5 -7.38 -6.81 -4.85
C ILE A 5 -8.70 -6.42 -4.18
N LYS A 6 -9.56 -5.67 -4.87
CA LYS A 6 -10.89 -5.32 -4.33
C LYS A 6 -11.77 -6.55 -4.12
N LEU A 7 -11.68 -7.55 -5.00
CA LEU A 7 -12.30 -8.86 -4.79
C LEU A 7 -11.70 -9.58 -3.56
N LEU A 8 -10.36 -9.63 -3.47
CA LEU A 8 -9.66 -10.25 -2.35
C LEU A 8 -10.05 -9.61 -1.00
N CYS A 9 -10.18 -8.29 -0.96
CA CYS A 9 -10.60 -7.55 0.25
C CYS A 9 -12.10 -7.68 0.56
N GLY A 10 -12.91 -8.33 -0.29
CA GLY A 10 -14.36 -8.42 -0.09
C GLY A 10 -15.11 -7.12 -0.42
N LEU A 11 -14.47 -6.16 -1.10
CA LEU A 11 -15.13 -4.94 -1.58
C LEU A 11 -15.99 -5.21 -2.84
N TYR A 12 -15.69 -6.29 -3.55
CA TYR A 12 -16.47 -6.82 -4.67
C TYR A 12 -16.73 -8.32 -4.44
N TYR A 13 -17.82 -8.81 -5.00
CA TYR A 13 -18.15 -10.22 -4.98
C TYR A 13 -17.80 -10.86 -6.33
N PRO A 14 -17.17 -12.06 -6.35
CA PRO A 14 -16.94 -12.77 -7.59
C PRO A 14 -18.28 -13.23 -8.21
N THR A 15 -18.43 -13.09 -9.52
CA THR A 15 -19.59 -13.58 -10.25
C THR A 15 -19.53 -15.09 -10.48
N GLU A 16 -18.31 -15.63 -10.54
CA GLU A 16 -18.02 -17.06 -10.67
C GLU A 16 -16.82 -17.42 -9.79
N GLY A 17 -16.78 -18.67 -9.34
CA GLY A 17 -15.73 -19.13 -8.43
C GLY A 17 -15.90 -18.60 -7.01
N GLY A 18 -14.80 -18.53 -6.26
CA GLY A 18 -14.83 -18.07 -4.85
C GLY A 18 -13.43 -17.76 -4.34
N ILE A 19 -13.39 -17.11 -3.19
CA ILE A 19 -12.16 -16.76 -2.47
C ILE A 19 -12.10 -17.59 -1.20
N LEU A 20 -10.97 -18.26 -0.99
CA LEU A 20 -10.73 -19.05 0.20
C LEU A 20 -9.59 -18.44 1.03
N VAL A 21 -9.79 -18.30 2.32
CA VAL A 21 -8.76 -17.92 3.28
C VAL A 21 -8.57 -19.11 4.25
N ASN A 22 -7.39 -19.73 4.19
CA ASN A 22 -7.08 -20.96 4.93
C ASN A 22 -8.12 -22.06 4.73
N GLY A 23 -8.61 -22.24 3.48
CA GLY A 23 -9.60 -23.25 3.11
C GLY A 23 -11.06 -22.90 3.45
N LYS A 24 -11.31 -21.80 4.17
CA LYS A 24 -12.66 -21.32 4.50
C LYS A 24 -13.10 -20.27 3.47
N SER A 25 -14.35 -20.40 2.98
CA SER A 25 -14.90 -19.41 2.03
C SER A 25 -14.99 -18.01 2.64
N SER A 26 -14.67 -17.00 1.86
CA SER A 26 -14.85 -15.58 2.28
C SER A 26 -16.30 -15.27 2.68
N CYS A 27 -17.27 -15.96 2.09
CA CYS A 27 -18.69 -15.82 2.41
C CYS A 27 -19.08 -16.38 3.79
N ASP A 28 -18.23 -17.20 4.40
CA ASP A 28 -18.46 -17.80 5.72
C ASP A 28 -17.96 -16.92 6.88
N PHE A 29 -17.35 -15.79 6.57
CA PHE A 29 -16.92 -14.80 7.55
C PHE A 29 -17.99 -13.72 7.71
N SER A 30 -18.12 -13.16 8.92
CA SER A 30 -18.80 -11.87 9.06
C SER A 30 -17.96 -10.79 8.38
N ALA A 31 -18.61 -9.72 7.89
CA ALA A 31 -17.92 -8.62 7.21
C ALA A 31 -16.79 -8.05 8.06
N ASP A 32 -17.03 -7.79 9.35
CA ASP A 32 -16.03 -7.25 10.27
C ASP A 32 -14.84 -8.21 10.44
N SER A 33 -15.12 -9.51 10.62
CA SER A 33 -14.07 -10.52 10.77
C SER A 33 -13.22 -10.62 9.51
N TYR A 34 -13.86 -10.53 8.34
CA TYR A 34 -13.14 -10.57 7.06
C TYR A 34 -12.29 -9.32 6.83
N PHE A 35 -12.87 -8.12 7.01
CA PHE A 35 -12.15 -6.86 6.85
C PHE A 35 -10.99 -6.70 7.83
N ASN A 36 -11.08 -7.29 9.02
CA ASN A 36 -9.99 -7.28 10.00
C ASN A 36 -8.77 -8.11 9.57
N LEU A 37 -8.90 -8.98 8.57
CA LEU A 37 -7.76 -9.71 8.00
C LEU A 37 -6.82 -8.82 7.17
N PHE A 38 -7.27 -7.66 6.71
CA PHE A 38 -6.55 -6.85 5.75
C PHE A 38 -6.15 -5.48 6.30
N SER A 39 -4.90 -5.08 6.09
CA SER A 39 -4.43 -3.69 6.11
C SER A 39 -4.18 -3.28 4.67
N ALA A 40 -5.00 -2.39 4.10
CA ALA A 40 -4.93 -2.02 2.70
C ALA A 40 -4.63 -0.52 2.52
N VAL A 41 -3.66 -0.22 1.65
CA VAL A 41 -3.36 1.09 1.11
C VAL A 41 -3.69 1.06 -0.38
N PHE A 42 -4.77 1.74 -0.77
CA PHE A 42 -5.20 1.85 -2.17
C PHE A 42 -4.63 3.11 -2.81
N GLN A 43 -4.50 3.11 -4.12
CA GLN A 43 -4.09 4.25 -4.92
C GLN A 43 -5.10 5.41 -4.80
N ASP A 44 -6.40 5.07 -4.92
CA ASP A 44 -7.48 6.02 -4.67
C ASP A 44 -7.83 5.99 -3.19
N TYR A 45 -7.50 7.05 -2.49
CA TYR A 45 -7.77 7.18 -1.05
C TYR A 45 -8.44 8.51 -0.74
N TYR A 46 -9.23 8.50 0.31
CA TYR A 46 -9.85 9.70 0.87
C TYR A 46 -9.61 9.75 2.37
N PHE A 47 -9.24 10.93 2.85
CA PHE A 47 -9.29 11.22 4.28
C PHE A 47 -10.65 11.79 4.62
N MET A 48 -11.17 11.38 5.75
CA MET A 48 -12.43 11.91 6.27
C MET A 48 -12.20 13.29 6.91
N PRO A 49 -13.18 14.18 6.94
CA PRO A 49 -13.11 15.46 7.65
C PRO A 49 -13.13 15.25 9.18
N MET A 50 -12.09 14.63 9.67
CA MET A 50 -11.86 14.22 11.05
C MET A 50 -10.42 14.56 11.44
N THR A 51 -10.05 14.30 12.68
CA THR A 51 -8.66 14.44 13.14
C THR A 51 -7.72 13.43 12.48
N ILE A 52 -6.41 13.70 12.53
CA ILE A 52 -5.40 12.77 12.05
C ILE A 52 -5.52 11.42 12.76
N ALA A 53 -5.69 11.45 14.09
CA ALA A 53 -5.84 10.23 14.88
C ALA A 53 -7.05 9.40 14.45
N GLU A 54 -8.22 10.01 14.27
CA GLU A 54 -9.43 9.31 13.83
C GLU A 54 -9.31 8.75 12.41
N ASN A 55 -8.62 9.45 11.51
CA ASN A 55 -8.34 8.94 10.17
C ASN A 55 -7.43 7.70 10.18
N ILE A 56 -6.46 7.63 11.09
CA ILE A 56 -5.52 6.51 11.21
C ILE A 56 -6.14 5.36 12.00
N CYS A 57 -6.72 5.65 13.17
CA CYS A 57 -7.20 4.63 14.10
C CYS A 57 -8.63 4.17 13.83
N THR A 58 -9.38 4.90 12.97
CA THR A 58 -10.79 4.65 12.60
C THR A 58 -11.79 4.75 13.74
N ASN A 59 -11.36 5.22 14.91
CA ASN A 59 -12.20 5.49 16.08
C ASN A 59 -11.60 6.61 16.92
N SER A 60 -12.40 7.18 17.82
CA SER A 60 -11.98 8.24 18.75
C SER A 60 -11.33 7.71 20.03
N ASN A 61 -11.56 6.43 20.35
CA ASN A 61 -10.92 5.77 21.50
C ASN A 61 -9.75 4.92 21.00
N TYR A 62 -8.59 5.52 20.87
CA TYR A 62 -7.40 4.90 20.30
C TYR A 62 -6.26 4.78 21.31
N ASP A 63 -5.39 3.80 21.11
CA ASP A 63 -4.14 3.65 21.82
C ASP A 63 -3.14 4.69 21.29
N LYS A 64 -2.81 5.67 22.14
CA LYS A 64 -1.95 6.78 21.77
C LYS A 64 -0.50 6.33 21.56
N GLU A 65 0.01 5.41 22.35
CA GLU A 65 1.38 4.91 22.21
C GLU A 65 1.55 4.15 20.91
N LYS A 66 0.58 3.28 20.60
CA LYS A 66 0.52 2.55 19.32
C LYS A 66 0.41 3.49 18.12
N LEU A 67 -0.39 4.56 18.23
CA LEU A 67 -0.52 5.58 17.18
C LEU A 67 0.83 6.28 16.93
N TYR A 68 1.49 6.73 17.97
CA TYR A 68 2.76 7.43 17.84
C TYR A 68 3.86 6.50 17.30
N ALA A 69 3.91 5.26 17.73
CA ALA A 69 4.79 4.25 17.15
C ALA A 69 4.52 4.01 15.65
N ALA A 70 3.25 3.99 15.24
CA ALA A 70 2.88 3.85 13.83
C ALA A 70 3.28 5.10 13.00
N LEU A 71 3.10 6.30 13.54
CA LEU A 71 3.51 7.55 12.91
C LEU A 71 5.03 7.64 12.75
N ASP A 72 5.79 7.17 13.74
CA ASP A 72 7.24 7.13 13.71
C ASP A 72 7.75 6.16 12.65
N LYS A 73 7.27 4.92 12.67
CA LYS A 73 7.61 3.91 11.65
C LYS A 73 7.26 4.37 10.24
N ALA A 74 6.14 5.07 10.06
CA ALA A 74 5.77 5.65 8.78
C ALA A 74 6.64 6.86 8.38
N GLY A 75 7.41 7.43 9.31
CA GLY A 75 8.29 8.59 9.07
C GLY A 75 7.54 9.92 8.90
N ILE A 76 6.41 10.09 9.63
CA ILE A 76 5.62 11.32 9.62
C ILE A 76 5.54 11.98 11.01
N LEU A 77 6.01 11.30 12.06
CA LEU A 77 5.89 11.76 13.45
C LEU A 77 6.46 13.18 13.67
N ASN A 78 7.61 13.48 13.09
CA ASN A 78 8.21 14.81 13.21
C ASN A 78 7.28 15.90 12.69
N LYS A 79 6.64 15.68 11.55
CA LYS A 79 5.65 16.62 11.00
C LYS A 79 4.46 16.78 11.93
N ILE A 80 3.92 15.69 12.46
CA ILE A 80 2.77 15.72 13.38
C ILE A 80 3.12 16.51 14.65
N ASN A 81 4.34 16.34 15.18
CA ASN A 81 4.80 17.06 16.38
C ASN A 81 4.94 18.58 16.18
N THR A 82 5.08 19.07 14.94
CA THR A 82 5.11 20.52 14.65
C THR A 82 3.71 21.15 14.60
N LEU A 83 2.65 20.36 14.55
CA LEU A 83 1.28 20.87 14.49
C LEU A 83 0.82 21.34 15.88
N PRO A 84 0.01 22.42 15.97
CA PRO A 84 -0.50 22.94 17.25
C PRO A 84 -1.24 21.87 18.06
N ASP A 85 -2.17 21.15 17.43
CA ASP A 85 -2.98 20.11 18.07
C ASP A 85 -2.48 18.70 17.80
N LYS A 86 -1.25 18.55 17.21
CA LYS A 86 -0.62 17.28 16.91
C LYS A 86 -1.57 16.30 16.22
N GLU A 87 -1.75 15.09 16.77
CA GLU A 87 -2.64 14.05 16.24
C GLU A 87 -4.12 14.43 16.24
N LYS A 88 -4.51 15.46 16.99
CA LYS A 88 -5.89 15.99 17.06
C LYS A 88 -6.15 17.08 16.03
N SER A 89 -5.14 17.49 15.25
CA SER A 89 -5.35 18.44 14.15
C SER A 89 -6.31 17.86 13.12
N TYR A 90 -7.25 18.69 12.66
CA TYR A 90 -8.21 18.30 11.62
C TYR A 90 -7.53 18.22 10.26
N MET A 91 -8.05 17.33 9.43
CA MET A 91 -7.71 17.21 8.02
C MET A 91 -8.82 17.82 7.16
N ILE A 92 -8.51 18.23 5.93
CA ILE A 92 -9.43 18.77 4.92
C ILE A 92 -9.87 20.21 5.20
N LYS A 93 -9.14 21.15 4.58
CA LYS A 93 -9.37 22.60 4.67
C LYS A 93 -10.73 23.06 4.15
N ASP A 94 -11.31 22.33 3.20
CA ASP A 94 -12.64 22.65 2.66
C ASP A 94 -13.76 22.56 3.71
N VAL A 95 -13.52 21.79 4.77
CA VAL A 95 -14.48 21.62 5.88
C VAL A 95 -14.05 22.43 7.11
N TYR A 96 -12.78 22.42 7.46
CA TYR A 96 -12.24 23.10 8.64
C TYR A 96 -11.18 24.12 8.23
N LYS A 97 -11.40 25.42 8.50
CA LYS A 97 -10.46 26.49 8.11
C LYS A 97 -9.06 26.31 8.69
N GLU A 98 -8.95 25.76 9.89
CA GLU A 98 -7.70 25.51 10.61
C GLU A 98 -7.09 24.11 10.32
N ALA A 99 -7.70 23.36 9.41
CA ALA A 99 -7.20 22.03 9.06
C ALA A 99 -5.82 22.10 8.41
N VAL A 100 -5.05 21.06 8.66
CA VAL A 100 -3.70 20.92 8.08
C VAL A 100 -3.80 20.36 6.67
N ASP A 101 -3.06 20.96 5.77
CA ASP A 101 -2.85 20.41 4.43
C ASP A 101 -1.55 19.60 4.40
N PHE A 102 -1.62 18.42 3.78
CA PHE A 102 -0.49 17.52 3.62
C PHE A 102 -0.14 17.37 2.14
N SER A 103 1.15 17.36 1.84
CA SER A 103 1.65 17.00 0.51
C SER A 103 1.27 15.56 0.15
N GLY A 104 1.35 15.20 -1.13
CA GLY A 104 1.08 13.84 -1.58
C GLY A 104 1.93 12.78 -0.85
N GLY A 105 3.21 13.04 -0.66
CA GLY A 105 4.09 12.15 0.08
C GLY A 105 3.76 12.04 1.57
N GLU A 106 3.37 13.14 2.22
CA GLU A 106 2.90 13.12 3.61
C GLU A 106 1.59 12.35 3.76
N LYS A 107 0.66 12.50 2.82
CA LYS A 107 -0.58 11.71 2.76
C LYS A 107 -0.30 10.21 2.63
N GLN A 108 0.66 9.83 1.80
CA GLN A 108 1.08 8.42 1.69
C GLN A 108 1.67 7.88 3.01
N LYS A 109 2.48 8.67 3.71
CA LYS A 109 2.99 8.29 5.03
C LYS A 109 1.87 8.16 6.08
N LEU A 110 0.83 8.97 6.02
CA LEU A 110 -0.34 8.81 6.89
C LEU A 110 -1.12 7.53 6.59
N LEU A 111 -1.29 7.16 5.31
CA LEU A 111 -1.90 5.89 4.93
C LEU A 111 -1.06 4.69 5.38
N LEU A 112 0.26 4.81 5.29
CA LEU A 112 1.18 3.82 5.81
C LEU A 112 1.04 3.68 7.34
N ALA A 113 0.98 4.80 8.07
CA ALA A 113 0.72 4.79 9.51
C ALA A 113 -0.60 4.10 9.87
N LYS A 114 -1.65 4.32 9.08
CA LYS A 114 -2.95 3.62 9.21
C LYS A 114 -2.80 2.11 9.05
N ALA A 115 -2.06 1.65 8.04
CA ALA A 115 -1.82 0.23 7.81
C ALA A 115 -0.99 -0.40 8.94
N ILE A 116 0.03 0.31 9.44
CA ILE A 116 0.84 -0.11 10.58
C ILE A 116 0.00 -0.18 11.86
N TYR A 117 -0.81 0.85 12.13
CA TYR A 117 -1.67 0.88 13.31
C TYR A 117 -2.67 -0.27 13.34
N LYS A 118 -3.30 -0.57 12.20
CA LYS A 118 -4.23 -1.70 12.07
C LYS A 118 -3.55 -3.04 12.29
N ASP A 119 -2.33 -3.22 11.78
CA ASP A 119 -1.47 -4.38 11.97
C ASP A 119 -2.13 -5.73 11.61
N ALA A 120 -2.89 -5.77 10.52
CA ALA A 120 -3.56 -6.97 10.07
C ALA A 120 -2.59 -8.02 9.49
N PRO A 121 -2.97 -9.32 9.48
CA PRO A 121 -2.12 -10.40 8.97
C PRO A 121 -1.86 -10.36 7.45
N ILE A 122 -2.74 -9.69 6.69
CA ILE A 122 -2.60 -9.53 5.23
C ILE A 122 -2.43 -8.04 4.92
N LEU A 123 -1.29 -7.69 4.32
CA LEU A 123 -0.99 -6.32 3.90
C LEU A 123 -1.21 -6.18 2.39
N ILE A 124 -1.91 -5.15 1.98
CA ILE A 124 -2.18 -4.83 0.58
C ILE A 124 -1.70 -3.42 0.26
N LEU A 125 -0.86 -3.30 -0.75
CA LEU A 125 -0.28 -2.05 -1.21
C LEU A 125 -0.54 -1.91 -2.71
N ASP A 126 -1.46 -1.01 -3.08
CA ASP A 126 -1.83 -0.73 -4.47
C ASP A 126 -1.19 0.58 -4.92
N GLU A 127 -0.10 0.47 -5.70
CA GLU A 127 0.70 1.57 -6.23
C GLU A 127 1.14 2.61 -5.18
N PRO A 128 1.71 2.16 -4.06
CA PRO A 128 1.94 3.04 -2.91
C PRO A 128 3.03 4.09 -3.14
N THR A 129 3.72 4.07 -4.28
CA THR A 129 4.85 4.97 -4.59
C THR A 129 4.60 5.84 -5.81
N ALA A 130 3.37 5.85 -6.36
CA ALA A 130 3.05 6.54 -7.62
C ALA A 130 3.39 8.06 -7.63
N ALA A 131 3.35 8.72 -6.46
CA ALA A 131 3.59 10.15 -6.30
C ALA A 131 4.98 10.50 -5.72
N LEU A 132 5.89 9.51 -5.59
CA LEU A 132 7.20 9.70 -4.97
C LEU A 132 8.32 9.79 -6.01
N ASP A 133 9.35 10.57 -5.66
CA ASP A 133 10.63 10.53 -6.36
C ASP A 133 11.39 9.22 -6.06
N PRO A 134 12.41 8.86 -6.85
CA PRO A 134 13.10 7.57 -6.69
C PRO A 134 13.78 7.36 -5.34
N ILE A 135 14.23 8.41 -4.65
CA ILE A 135 14.89 8.31 -3.35
C ILE A 135 13.85 8.01 -2.27
N ALA A 136 12.78 8.82 -2.21
CA ALA A 136 11.67 8.60 -1.30
C ALA A 136 10.97 7.26 -1.55
N GLU A 137 10.91 6.81 -2.81
CA GLU A 137 10.40 5.48 -3.16
C GLU A 137 11.23 4.37 -2.53
N ASN A 138 12.56 4.42 -2.65
CA ASN A 138 13.43 3.39 -2.08
C ASN A 138 13.33 3.34 -0.55
N GLU A 139 13.29 4.48 0.13
CA GLU A 139 13.07 4.54 1.58
C GLU A 139 11.74 3.90 1.99
N LEU A 140 10.70 4.11 1.20
CA LEU A 140 9.38 3.55 1.47
C LEU A 140 9.36 2.03 1.24
N TYR A 141 10.06 1.51 0.22
CA TYR A 141 10.20 0.06 0.00
C TYR A 141 10.93 -0.63 1.16
N LEU A 142 11.96 -0.04 1.71
CA LEU A 142 12.64 -0.58 2.89
C LEU A 142 11.67 -0.71 4.08
N LYS A 143 10.84 0.31 4.31
CA LYS A 143 9.80 0.28 5.35
C LYS A 143 8.74 -0.79 5.07
N TYR A 144 8.32 -0.95 3.81
CA TYR A 144 7.38 -2.00 3.44
C TYR A 144 7.97 -3.39 3.69
N ASN A 145 9.24 -3.61 3.38
CA ASN A 145 9.90 -4.88 3.63
C ASN A 145 9.92 -5.23 5.13
N GLU A 146 10.18 -4.25 6.00
CA GLU A 146 10.07 -4.45 7.45
C GLU A 146 8.65 -4.80 7.89
N MET A 147 7.64 -4.17 7.30
CA MET A 147 6.22 -4.40 7.64
C MET A 147 5.69 -5.73 7.14
N THR A 148 6.26 -6.29 6.09
CA THR A 148 5.81 -7.56 5.48
C THR A 148 6.37 -8.78 6.18
N SER A 149 7.36 -8.61 7.05
CA SER A 149 7.96 -9.72 7.78
C SER A 149 6.92 -10.48 8.60
N GLY A 150 6.79 -11.79 8.34
CA GLY A 150 5.81 -12.68 8.99
C GLY A 150 4.36 -12.48 8.56
N LYS A 151 4.10 -11.72 7.50
CA LYS A 151 2.76 -11.46 6.97
C LYS A 151 2.64 -11.92 5.52
N ILE A 152 1.40 -12.14 5.08
CA ILE A 152 1.09 -12.24 3.66
C ILE A 152 1.00 -10.82 3.11
N SER A 153 1.72 -10.52 2.02
CA SER A 153 1.67 -9.20 1.41
C SER A 153 1.37 -9.27 -0.09
N PHE A 154 0.47 -8.40 -0.53
CA PHE A 154 0.17 -8.20 -1.95
C PHE A 154 0.63 -6.81 -2.36
N PHE A 155 1.47 -6.78 -3.36
CA PHE A 155 2.04 -5.55 -3.88
C PHE A 155 1.66 -5.35 -5.35
N ILE A 156 0.95 -4.28 -5.66
CA ILE A 156 0.68 -3.90 -7.04
C ILE A 156 1.61 -2.75 -7.40
N SER A 157 2.35 -2.93 -8.47
CA SER A 157 3.20 -1.88 -9.02
C SER A 157 3.18 -1.90 -10.54
N HIS A 158 3.33 -0.72 -11.12
CA HIS A 158 3.69 -0.52 -12.51
C HIS A 158 5.21 -0.41 -12.70
N ARG A 159 5.97 -0.27 -11.61
CA ARG A 159 7.43 -0.17 -11.60
C ARG A 159 8.04 -1.53 -11.33
N LEU A 160 8.65 -2.11 -12.34
CA LEU A 160 9.21 -3.46 -12.23
C LEU A 160 10.45 -3.57 -11.33
N SER A 161 11.11 -2.45 -11.02
CA SER A 161 12.20 -2.41 -10.03
C SER A 161 11.75 -2.95 -8.66
N SER A 162 10.50 -2.69 -8.29
CA SER A 162 9.92 -3.13 -7.02
C SER A 162 9.55 -4.62 -6.98
N THR A 163 9.44 -5.29 -8.12
CA THR A 163 9.05 -6.70 -8.15
C THR A 163 10.16 -7.66 -7.69
N ARG A 164 11.42 -7.20 -7.64
CA ARG A 164 12.56 -8.01 -7.19
C ARG A 164 12.50 -8.45 -5.73
N PHE A 165 11.73 -7.74 -4.91
CA PHE A 165 11.58 -8.04 -3.48
C PHE A 165 10.46 -9.04 -3.20
N CYS A 166 9.70 -9.44 -4.23
CA CYS A 166 8.56 -10.32 -4.07
C CYS A 166 9.00 -11.80 -4.20
N ASP A 167 8.53 -12.65 -3.30
CA ASP A 167 8.73 -14.10 -3.37
C ASP A 167 8.07 -14.70 -4.60
N ARG A 168 6.97 -14.08 -5.07
CA ARG A 168 6.22 -14.51 -6.24
C ARG A 168 5.60 -13.33 -6.98
N ILE A 169 5.72 -13.34 -8.30
CA ILE A 169 5.14 -12.35 -9.22
C ILE A 169 4.01 -13.00 -9.99
N LEU A 170 2.87 -12.32 -10.05
CA LEU A 170 1.73 -12.66 -10.88
C LEU A 170 1.59 -11.63 -11.99
N PHE A 171 1.99 -11.98 -13.20
CA PHE A 171 1.87 -11.10 -14.35
C PHE A 171 0.47 -11.23 -14.96
N ILE A 172 -0.34 -10.18 -14.78
CA ILE A 172 -1.75 -10.17 -15.22
C ILE A 172 -1.86 -9.45 -16.56
N ARG A 173 -2.44 -10.12 -17.55
CA ARG A 173 -2.76 -9.59 -18.86
C ARG A 173 -4.18 -10.02 -19.26
N GLU A 174 -4.97 -9.07 -19.80
CA GLU A 174 -6.35 -9.32 -20.27
C GLU A 174 -7.23 -10.02 -19.22
N GLY A 175 -7.12 -9.61 -17.95
CA GLY A 175 -7.90 -10.15 -16.84
C GLY A 175 -7.46 -11.54 -16.34
N ARG A 176 -6.38 -12.12 -16.88
CA ARG A 176 -5.87 -13.46 -16.52
C ARG A 176 -4.44 -13.40 -16.04
N ILE A 177 -4.04 -14.36 -15.23
CA ILE A 177 -2.63 -14.58 -14.88
C ILE A 177 -1.98 -15.22 -16.11
N ALA A 178 -1.18 -14.42 -16.82
CA ALA A 178 -0.46 -14.87 -18.01
C ALA A 178 0.84 -15.58 -17.67
N GLU A 179 1.56 -15.08 -16.65
CA GLU A 179 2.83 -15.65 -16.18
C GLU A 179 2.89 -15.56 -14.66
N SER A 180 3.54 -16.53 -14.02
CA SER A 180 3.71 -16.57 -12.56
C SER A 180 5.03 -17.26 -12.21
N GLY A 181 5.79 -16.65 -11.30
CA GLY A 181 7.09 -17.18 -10.84
C GLY A 181 7.87 -16.15 -10.05
N THR A 182 9.12 -16.45 -9.69
CA THR A 182 10.07 -15.47 -9.15
C THR A 182 10.54 -14.52 -10.26
N HIS A 183 11.27 -13.47 -9.89
CA HIS A 183 11.87 -12.57 -10.88
C HIS A 183 12.81 -13.34 -11.83
N GLU A 184 13.67 -14.20 -11.29
CA GLU A 184 14.65 -14.98 -12.03
C GLU A 184 13.98 -15.96 -13.00
N GLU A 185 12.94 -16.66 -12.55
CA GLU A 185 12.18 -17.60 -13.40
C GLU A 185 11.52 -16.88 -14.57
N LEU A 186 10.86 -15.73 -14.31
CA LEU A 186 10.20 -14.96 -15.34
C LEU A 186 11.17 -14.28 -16.31
N MET A 187 12.35 -13.88 -15.84
CA MET A 187 13.43 -13.37 -16.70
C MET A 187 14.00 -14.49 -17.61
N ALA A 188 14.17 -15.70 -17.07
CA ALA A 188 14.64 -16.87 -17.83
C ALA A 188 13.62 -17.33 -18.88
N LEU A 189 12.32 -17.22 -18.58
CA LEU A 189 11.22 -17.55 -19.50
C LEU A 189 11.20 -16.67 -20.76
N LYS A 190 11.77 -15.46 -20.71
CA LYS A 190 11.80 -14.47 -21.81
C LYS A 190 10.40 -14.14 -22.36
N GLY A 191 9.39 -14.22 -21.52
CA GLY A 191 7.99 -14.01 -21.84
C GLY A 191 7.56 -12.52 -21.88
N ALA A 192 6.31 -12.24 -21.57
CA ALA A 192 5.76 -10.89 -21.56
C ALA A 192 6.32 -10.05 -20.41
N TYR A 193 6.52 -10.65 -19.23
CA TYR A 193 7.18 -10.00 -18.10
C TYR A 193 8.60 -9.55 -18.47
N TYR A 194 9.41 -10.43 -19.08
CA TYR A 194 10.78 -10.11 -19.51
C TYR A 194 10.79 -8.92 -20.48
N ARG A 195 9.92 -8.95 -21.51
CA ARG A 195 9.84 -7.85 -22.49
C ARG A 195 9.51 -6.53 -21.83
N MET A 196 8.53 -6.52 -20.92
CA MET A 196 8.15 -5.30 -20.18
C MET A 196 9.29 -4.81 -19.28
N TYR A 197 10.00 -5.72 -18.63
CA TYR A 197 11.16 -5.40 -17.78
C TYR A 197 12.30 -4.75 -18.61
N GLN A 198 12.60 -5.30 -19.79
CA GLN A 198 13.63 -4.74 -20.68
C GLN A 198 13.28 -3.32 -21.13
N VAL A 199 12.05 -3.08 -21.52
CA VAL A 199 11.58 -1.74 -21.93
C VAL A 199 11.73 -0.76 -20.78
N GLN A 200 11.27 -1.08 -19.59
CA GLN A 200 11.41 -0.18 -18.44
C GLN A 200 12.88 0.06 -18.05
N SER A 201 13.71 -1.00 -18.04
CA SER A 201 15.14 -0.87 -17.72
C SER A 201 15.89 0.01 -18.72
N TYR A 202 15.49 0.00 -19.99
CA TYR A 202 16.08 0.86 -21.02
C TYR A 202 15.78 2.35 -20.72
N TYR A 203 14.53 2.68 -20.46
CA TYR A 203 14.14 4.07 -20.14
C TYR A 203 14.77 4.58 -18.84
N TYR A 204 14.98 3.73 -17.84
CA TYR A 204 15.68 4.14 -16.62
C TYR A 204 17.16 4.39 -16.80
N LYS A 205 17.82 3.68 -17.74
CA LYS A 205 19.23 3.91 -18.06
C LYS A 205 19.45 5.18 -18.86
N GLU A 206 18.58 5.51 -19.80
CA GLU A 206 18.70 6.73 -20.59
C GLU A 206 18.39 7.99 -19.78
N ASN A 207 17.39 7.95 -18.91
CA ASN A 207 17.00 9.12 -18.09
C ASN A 207 17.83 9.27 -16.79
N GLY A 208 18.59 8.29 -16.39
CA GLY A 208 19.49 8.32 -15.22
C GLY A 208 20.97 8.63 -15.57
N GLY A 209 21.29 8.80 -16.84
CA GLY A 209 22.65 9.03 -17.34
C GLY A 209 23.08 10.48 -17.56
N GLU A 210 22.21 11.45 -17.33
CA GLU A 210 22.54 12.87 -17.40
C GLU A 210 22.37 13.56 -16.04
N SER A 211 23.31 13.32 -15.15
CA SER A 211 23.57 14.21 -14.00
C SER A 211 24.94 13.84 -13.41
N VAL A 212 25.98 14.38 -13.99
CA VAL A 212 27.27 14.64 -13.31
C VAL A 212 27.42 16.13 -13.18
#